data_b8724b39a849f8bc1481feae129a28ca
#
_entry.id   b8724b39a849f8bc1481feae129a28ca
#
_cell.length_a   1.000
_cell.length_b   1.000
_cell.length_c   1.000
_cell.angle_alpha   90.00
_cell.angle_beta   90.00
_cell.angle_gamma   90.00
#
_symmetry.space_group_name_H-M   'P 1'
#
loop_
_entity.id
_entity.type
_entity.pdbx_description
1 polymer ?
#
loop_
_entity_poly.entity_id
_entity_poly.type
_entity_poly.pdbx_seq_one_letter_code
_entity_poly.pdbx_strand_id
1 'polypeptide(L)'
;VAQMKVNDMKARLLNLEETFKKHESELTELDRAIGDGDHGVNMVRGFSSLKDKLDDSSMQSLFKSTGMALMSNVGGASGPLYGFSFVKMSAVTKDDMDNQDFITLIQAFAEAVESRGKVTLNEKTMYDVVARAAEKLKNGETLTFNDLQQLADNTKDMVATKGRAAYFGEESKGYIDPGAQSMVYILNALIGDEDNA
;
A
#
# COMPACT_ATOMS: atom_id res chain seq x y z
N VAL A 1 0.98 -12.91 -10.11
CA VAL A 1 -0.02 -13.90 -9.66
C VAL A 1 -0.88 -14.30 -10.85
N ALA A 2 -0.96 -15.60 -11.13
CA ALA A 2 -1.73 -16.10 -12.27
C ALA A 2 -3.23 -16.09 -12.01
N GLN A 3 -3.65 -16.48 -10.79
CA GLN A 3 -5.06 -16.57 -10.42
C GLN A 3 -5.21 -16.57 -8.91
N MET A 4 -6.30 -15.97 -8.40
CA MET A 4 -6.49 -15.89 -6.94
C MET A 4 -7.97 -15.86 -6.59
N LYS A 5 -8.35 -16.68 -5.61
CA LYS A 5 -9.69 -16.75 -5.06
C LYS A 5 -9.79 -15.99 -3.75
N VAL A 6 -11.02 -15.83 -3.24
CA VAL A 6 -11.30 -15.04 -2.03
C VAL A 6 -10.46 -15.50 -0.84
N ASN A 7 -10.40 -16.81 -0.59
CA ASN A 7 -9.64 -17.33 0.57
C ASN A 7 -8.15 -17.08 0.46
N ASP A 8 -7.59 -17.11 -0.77
CA ASP A 8 -6.18 -16.81 -0.98
C ASP A 8 -5.89 -15.33 -0.67
N MET A 9 -6.73 -14.44 -1.16
CA MET A 9 -6.58 -13.01 -0.90
C MET A 9 -6.75 -12.69 0.57
N LYS A 10 -7.73 -13.31 1.23
CA LYS A 10 -7.94 -13.14 2.66
C LYS A 10 -6.69 -13.49 3.45
N ALA A 11 -6.09 -14.65 3.13
CA ALA A 11 -4.87 -15.09 3.81
C ALA A 11 -3.73 -14.08 3.62
N ARG A 12 -3.59 -13.54 2.42
CA ARG A 12 -2.55 -12.54 2.12
C ARG A 12 -2.77 -11.23 2.86
N LEU A 13 -4.02 -10.75 2.94
CA LEU A 13 -4.34 -9.54 3.68
C LEU A 13 -4.10 -9.73 5.17
N LEU A 14 -4.49 -10.88 5.73
CA LEU A 14 -4.25 -11.17 7.15
C LEU A 14 -2.76 -11.28 7.48
N ASN A 15 -1.96 -11.79 6.55
CA ASN A 15 -0.51 -11.92 6.75
C ASN A 15 0.20 -10.56 6.83
N LEU A 16 -0.44 -9.49 6.37
CA LEU A 16 0.14 -8.14 6.48
C LEU A 16 0.33 -7.71 7.93
N GLU A 17 -0.43 -8.27 8.86
CA GLU A 17 -0.18 -8.03 10.30
C GLU A 17 1.26 -8.44 10.66
N GLU A 18 1.66 -9.65 10.28
CA GLU A 18 3.01 -10.15 10.56
C GLU A 18 4.08 -9.36 9.81
N THR A 19 3.80 -9.02 8.55
CA THR A 19 4.71 -8.22 7.74
C THR A 19 4.98 -6.86 8.38
N PHE A 20 3.94 -6.14 8.82
CA PHE A 20 4.12 -4.84 9.44
C PHE A 20 4.73 -4.92 10.83
N LYS A 21 4.46 -5.97 11.61
CA LYS A 21 5.15 -6.20 12.87
C LYS A 21 6.64 -6.39 12.66
N LYS A 22 7.02 -7.17 11.66
CA LYS A 22 8.42 -7.44 11.31
C LYS A 22 9.14 -6.15 10.90
N HIS A 23 8.46 -5.23 10.22
CA HIS A 23 9.03 -4.02 9.67
C HIS A 23 8.66 -2.74 10.43
N GLU A 24 8.07 -2.87 11.61
CA GLU A 24 7.61 -1.73 12.41
C GLU A 24 8.76 -0.77 12.73
N SER A 25 9.90 -1.29 13.17
CA SER A 25 11.07 -0.46 13.52
C SER A 25 11.62 0.28 12.30
N GLU A 26 11.69 -0.38 11.15
CA GLU A 26 12.14 0.22 9.90
C GLU A 26 11.26 1.40 9.51
N LEU A 27 9.93 1.21 9.52
CA LEU A 27 8.99 2.26 9.17
C LEU A 27 9.01 3.41 10.17
N THR A 28 9.17 3.09 11.45
CA THR A 28 9.29 4.09 12.51
C THR A 28 10.52 4.96 12.29
N GLU A 29 11.66 4.36 11.98
CA GLU A 29 12.90 5.11 11.75
C GLU A 29 12.80 6.00 10.50
N LEU A 30 12.22 5.51 9.41
CA LEU A 30 12.00 6.33 8.22
C LEU A 30 11.10 7.53 8.53
N ASP A 31 10.03 7.30 9.28
CA ASP A 31 9.09 8.36 9.62
C ASP A 31 9.66 9.32 10.66
N ARG A 32 10.52 8.83 11.56
CA ARG A 32 11.19 9.70 12.53
C ARG A 32 12.14 10.66 11.84
N ALA A 33 12.80 10.21 10.78
CA ALA A 33 13.77 11.03 10.05
C ALA A 33 13.09 12.19 9.30
N ILE A 34 11.88 11.97 8.77
CA ILE A 34 11.19 12.96 7.92
C ILE A 34 9.70 13.16 8.30
N GLY A 35 9.32 12.79 9.52
CA GLY A 35 7.93 12.93 10.00
C GLY A 35 7.87 12.92 11.51
N ASP A 36 6.81 12.31 12.06
CA ASP A 36 6.55 12.28 13.50
C ASP A 36 6.79 10.91 14.16
N GLY A 37 7.28 9.93 13.41
CA GLY A 37 7.71 8.65 13.96
C GLY A 37 6.60 7.67 14.33
N ASP A 38 5.40 7.85 13.82
CA ASP A 38 4.25 6.99 14.19
C ASP A 38 3.77 6.03 13.09
N HIS A 39 4.38 6.08 11.89
CA HIS A 39 3.88 5.31 10.75
C HIS A 39 3.92 3.80 10.99
N GLY A 40 5.01 3.28 11.56
CA GLY A 40 5.14 1.85 11.85
C GLY A 40 4.07 1.36 12.80
N VAL A 41 3.85 2.07 13.90
CA VAL A 41 2.83 1.73 14.90
C VAL A 41 1.43 1.79 14.28
N ASN A 42 1.16 2.82 13.48
CA ASN A 42 -0.13 2.97 12.84
C ASN A 42 -0.44 1.83 11.85
N MET A 43 0.56 1.41 11.08
CA MET A 43 0.38 0.31 10.13
C MET A 43 0.15 -1.01 10.85
N VAL A 44 0.88 -1.29 11.91
CA VAL A 44 0.65 -2.50 12.73
C VAL A 44 -0.77 -2.49 13.30
N ARG A 45 -1.19 -1.37 13.87
CA ARG A 45 -2.54 -1.24 14.46
C ARG A 45 -3.62 -1.51 13.41
N GLY A 46 -3.47 -0.89 12.22
CA GLY A 46 -4.46 -1.05 11.16
C GLY A 46 -4.57 -2.48 10.68
N PHE A 47 -3.47 -3.12 10.36
CA PHE A 47 -3.51 -4.47 9.81
C PHE A 47 -3.74 -5.55 10.88
N SER A 48 -3.46 -5.27 12.15
CA SER A 48 -3.83 -6.16 13.25
C SER A 48 -5.35 -6.21 13.46
N SER A 49 -6.07 -5.16 13.07
CA SER A 49 -7.53 -5.11 13.23
C SER A 49 -8.27 -5.99 12.25
N LEU A 50 -7.64 -6.41 11.15
CA LEU A 50 -8.32 -7.14 10.07
C LEU A 50 -8.86 -8.49 10.51
N LYS A 51 -8.16 -9.21 11.38
CA LYS A 51 -8.51 -10.58 11.77
C LYS A 51 -9.93 -10.73 12.34
N ASP A 52 -10.49 -9.65 12.89
CA ASP A 52 -11.82 -9.67 13.48
C ASP A 52 -12.86 -8.90 12.65
N LYS A 53 -12.46 -8.36 11.50
CA LYS A 53 -13.28 -7.42 10.74
C LYS A 53 -13.60 -7.84 9.30
N LEU A 54 -12.87 -8.83 8.76
CA LEU A 54 -13.01 -9.16 7.34
C LEU A 54 -14.26 -9.97 7.05
N ASP A 55 -14.99 -9.54 6.02
CA ASP A 55 -16.14 -10.25 5.46
C ASP A 55 -15.66 -10.93 4.17
N ASP A 56 -15.56 -12.26 4.20
CA ASP A 56 -15.07 -13.06 3.08
C ASP A 56 -16.18 -13.70 2.24
N SER A 57 -17.39 -13.17 2.32
CA SER A 57 -18.53 -13.70 1.54
C SER A 57 -18.34 -13.47 0.04
N SER A 58 -17.52 -12.50 -0.35
CA SER A 58 -17.12 -12.24 -1.74
C SER A 58 -15.80 -11.46 -1.72
N MET A 59 -15.14 -11.38 -2.87
CA MET A 59 -13.92 -10.55 -3.01
C MET A 59 -14.26 -9.08 -2.78
N GLN A 60 -15.42 -8.63 -3.27
CA GLN A 60 -15.89 -7.26 -3.06
C GLN A 60 -16.06 -6.95 -1.57
N SER A 61 -16.74 -7.83 -0.84
CA SER A 61 -16.93 -7.66 0.61
C SER A 61 -15.61 -7.69 1.36
N LEU A 62 -14.69 -8.55 0.92
CA LEU A 62 -13.36 -8.65 1.53
C LEU A 62 -12.61 -7.32 1.41
N PHE A 63 -12.55 -6.73 0.22
CA PHE A 63 -11.87 -5.46 -0.01
C PHE A 63 -12.57 -4.30 0.71
N LYS A 64 -13.90 -4.28 0.66
CA LYS A 64 -14.69 -3.23 1.33
C LYS A 64 -14.50 -3.27 2.84
N SER A 65 -14.59 -4.45 3.45
CA SER A 65 -14.38 -4.59 4.90
C SER A 65 -12.94 -4.26 5.31
N THR A 66 -11.96 -4.61 4.46
CA THR A 66 -10.57 -4.21 4.67
C THR A 66 -10.46 -2.68 4.72
N GLY A 67 -11.04 -2.00 3.74
CA GLY A 67 -10.99 -0.54 3.67
C GLY A 67 -11.63 0.12 4.89
N MET A 68 -12.77 -0.38 5.33
CA MET A 68 -13.46 0.18 6.50
C MET A 68 -12.66 -0.04 7.78
N ALA A 69 -12.04 -1.21 7.94
CA ALA A 69 -11.20 -1.48 9.10
C ALA A 69 -9.97 -0.57 9.13
N LEU A 70 -9.34 -0.33 7.98
CA LEU A 70 -8.18 0.55 7.90
C LEU A 70 -8.55 2.01 8.18
N MET A 71 -9.70 2.49 7.69
CA MET A 71 -10.16 3.85 8.00
C MET A 71 -10.34 4.07 9.50
N SER A 72 -10.79 3.03 10.21
CA SER A 72 -11.07 3.15 11.65
C SER A 72 -9.84 2.96 12.53
N ASN A 73 -8.81 2.27 12.05
CA ASN A 73 -7.72 1.78 12.91
C ASN A 73 -6.32 2.27 12.53
N VAL A 74 -6.11 2.74 11.30
CA VAL A 74 -4.83 3.36 10.92
C VAL A 74 -4.90 4.85 11.25
N GLY A 75 -3.95 5.33 12.03
CA GLY A 75 -3.87 6.74 12.36
C GLY A 75 -3.22 7.58 11.26
N GLY A 76 -3.26 8.89 11.42
CA GLY A 76 -2.64 9.84 10.52
C GLY A 76 -3.31 9.92 9.15
N ALA A 77 -2.57 10.38 8.17
CA ALA A 77 -3.05 10.55 6.79
C ALA A 77 -3.21 9.21 6.05
N SER A 78 -2.46 8.18 6.46
CA SER A 78 -2.46 6.86 5.78
C SER A 78 -3.78 6.12 5.92
N GLY A 79 -4.47 6.25 7.06
CA GLY A 79 -5.75 5.58 7.29
C GLY A 79 -6.80 5.92 6.24
N PRO A 80 -7.13 7.22 6.06
CA PRO A 80 -8.07 7.63 5.03
C PRO A 80 -7.63 7.23 3.62
N LEU A 81 -6.35 7.33 3.28
CA LEU A 81 -5.84 6.97 1.96
C LEU A 81 -5.99 5.49 1.68
N TYR A 82 -5.48 4.63 2.55
CA TYR A 82 -5.58 3.19 2.36
C TYR A 82 -7.02 2.70 2.46
N GLY A 83 -7.77 3.20 3.44
CA GLY A 83 -9.17 2.80 3.60
C GLY A 83 -10.02 3.14 2.39
N PHE A 84 -9.93 4.39 1.91
CA PHE A 84 -10.62 4.83 0.71
C PHE A 84 -10.21 3.99 -0.51
N SER A 85 -8.91 3.72 -0.65
CA SER A 85 -8.38 2.96 -1.79
C SER A 85 -8.94 1.53 -1.81
N PHE A 86 -8.97 0.85 -0.67
CA PHE A 86 -9.52 -0.51 -0.62
C PHE A 86 -11.01 -0.54 -0.92
N VAL A 87 -11.76 0.46 -0.44
CA VAL A 87 -13.19 0.57 -0.79
C VAL A 87 -13.35 0.78 -2.30
N LYS A 88 -12.55 1.63 -2.91
CA LYS A 88 -12.59 1.85 -4.36
C LYS A 88 -12.19 0.61 -5.14
N MET A 89 -11.15 -0.09 -4.71
CA MET A 89 -10.73 -1.34 -5.35
C MET A 89 -11.83 -2.41 -5.30
N SER A 90 -12.67 -2.42 -4.26
CA SER A 90 -13.74 -3.41 -4.12
C SER A 90 -14.66 -3.44 -5.34
N ALA A 91 -14.88 -2.30 -5.98
CA ALA A 91 -15.78 -2.18 -7.12
C ALA A 91 -15.27 -2.89 -8.38
N VAL A 92 -13.96 -3.17 -8.46
CA VAL A 92 -13.37 -3.82 -9.65
C VAL A 92 -12.88 -5.24 -9.35
N THR A 93 -13.24 -5.80 -8.21
CA THR A 93 -12.86 -7.17 -7.84
C THR A 93 -13.81 -8.20 -8.44
N LYS A 94 -13.32 -9.42 -8.54
CA LYS A 94 -14.10 -10.62 -8.87
C LYS A 94 -13.72 -11.72 -7.88
N ASP A 95 -14.60 -12.69 -7.69
CA ASP A 95 -14.35 -13.77 -6.73
C ASP A 95 -13.21 -14.71 -7.18
N ASP A 96 -12.92 -14.71 -8.47
CA ASP A 96 -11.80 -15.45 -9.04
C ASP A 96 -11.06 -14.50 -9.97
N MET A 97 -9.91 -14.00 -9.52
CA MET A 97 -9.16 -12.95 -10.22
C MET A 97 -8.01 -13.53 -11.02
N ASP A 98 -7.96 -13.17 -12.30
CA ASP A 98 -6.85 -13.50 -13.18
C ASP A 98 -5.87 -12.32 -13.30
N ASN A 99 -4.85 -12.49 -14.14
CA ASN A 99 -3.82 -11.47 -14.32
C ASN A 99 -4.40 -10.12 -14.78
N GLN A 100 -5.36 -10.13 -15.70
CA GLN A 100 -5.97 -8.90 -16.19
C GLN A 100 -6.77 -8.19 -15.09
N ASP A 101 -7.41 -8.97 -14.21
CA ASP A 101 -8.13 -8.41 -13.07
C ASP A 101 -7.19 -7.71 -12.10
N PHE A 102 -5.98 -8.25 -11.90
CA PHE A 102 -4.97 -7.61 -11.05
C PHE A 102 -4.45 -6.32 -11.67
N ILE A 103 -4.27 -6.28 -12.99
CA ILE A 103 -3.88 -5.03 -13.67
C ILE A 103 -4.93 -3.96 -13.40
N THR A 104 -6.21 -4.28 -13.57
CA THR A 104 -7.32 -3.37 -13.30
C THR A 104 -7.37 -2.97 -11.83
N LEU A 105 -7.12 -3.91 -10.93
CA LEU A 105 -7.12 -3.66 -9.48
C LEU A 105 -6.08 -2.61 -9.09
N ILE A 106 -4.86 -2.77 -9.56
CA ILE A 106 -3.77 -1.86 -9.20
C ILE A 106 -3.95 -0.49 -9.86
N GLN A 107 -4.53 -0.44 -11.06
CA GLN A 107 -4.92 0.83 -11.68
C GLN A 107 -5.95 1.57 -10.80
N ALA A 108 -6.95 0.85 -10.29
CA ALA A 108 -7.95 1.44 -9.39
C ALA A 108 -7.31 1.94 -8.10
N PHE A 109 -6.34 1.20 -7.57
CA PHE A 109 -5.59 1.61 -6.39
C PHE A 109 -4.85 2.93 -6.64
N ALA A 110 -4.12 3.02 -7.74
CA ALA A 110 -3.38 4.24 -8.10
C ALA A 110 -4.33 5.43 -8.27
N GLU A 111 -5.45 5.25 -8.95
CA GLU A 111 -6.44 6.30 -9.16
C GLU A 111 -7.04 6.79 -7.83
N ALA A 112 -7.31 5.87 -6.92
CA ALA A 112 -7.85 6.21 -5.61
C ALA A 112 -6.85 7.04 -4.78
N VAL A 113 -5.57 6.64 -4.78
CA VAL A 113 -4.52 7.38 -4.06
C VAL A 113 -4.35 8.78 -4.66
N GLU A 114 -4.33 8.88 -5.99
CA GLU A 114 -4.23 10.17 -6.68
C GLU A 114 -5.38 11.10 -6.30
N SER A 115 -6.59 10.58 -6.41
CA SER A 115 -7.82 11.36 -6.17
C SER A 115 -7.92 11.81 -4.71
N ARG A 116 -7.78 10.88 -3.78
CA ARG A 116 -7.94 11.17 -2.36
C ARG A 116 -6.74 11.95 -1.79
N GLY A 117 -5.55 11.59 -2.22
CA GLY A 117 -4.32 12.21 -1.74
C GLY A 117 -4.00 13.53 -2.43
N LYS A 118 -4.62 13.79 -3.58
CA LYS A 118 -4.33 14.99 -4.41
C LYS A 118 -2.84 15.11 -4.68
N VAL A 119 -2.25 14.02 -5.17
CA VAL A 119 -0.82 13.88 -5.39
C VAL A 119 -0.52 13.66 -6.87
N THR A 120 0.71 13.98 -7.25
CA THR A 120 1.26 13.66 -8.56
C THR A 120 2.60 12.93 -8.37
N LEU A 121 3.17 12.45 -9.46
CA LEU A 121 4.46 11.77 -9.42
C LEU A 121 5.58 12.72 -8.96
N ASN A 122 6.59 12.15 -8.32
CA ASN A 122 7.81 12.83 -7.86
C ASN A 122 7.60 13.77 -6.68
N GLU A 123 6.51 13.59 -5.94
CA GLU A 123 6.27 14.32 -4.71
C GLU A 123 6.73 13.58 -3.46
N LYS A 124 7.36 12.42 -3.64
CA LYS A 124 7.89 11.56 -2.56
C LYS A 124 6.75 11.04 -1.68
N THR A 125 5.85 10.25 -2.29
CA THR A 125 4.71 9.66 -1.59
C THR A 125 4.51 8.20 -2.02
N MET A 126 3.54 7.52 -1.38
CA MET A 126 3.13 6.17 -1.79
C MET A 126 2.65 6.12 -3.24
N TYR A 127 2.22 7.25 -3.79
CA TYR A 127 1.77 7.32 -5.17
C TYR A 127 2.91 7.01 -6.15
N ASP A 128 4.13 7.41 -5.81
CA ASP A 128 5.32 7.12 -6.63
C ASP A 128 5.57 5.63 -6.79
N VAL A 129 5.10 4.81 -5.85
CA VAL A 129 5.19 3.36 -5.96
C VAL A 129 3.98 2.79 -6.70
N VAL A 130 2.77 3.08 -6.24
CA VAL A 130 1.56 2.44 -6.80
C VAL A 130 1.30 2.87 -8.25
N ALA A 131 1.53 4.13 -8.60
CA ALA A 131 1.32 4.60 -9.97
C ALA A 131 2.28 3.95 -10.95
N ARG A 132 3.55 3.83 -10.57
CA ARG A 132 4.56 3.21 -11.41
C ARG A 132 4.36 1.70 -11.51
N ALA A 133 3.93 1.05 -10.43
CA ALA A 133 3.56 -0.37 -10.46
C ALA A 133 2.39 -0.60 -11.41
N ALA A 134 1.36 0.24 -11.35
CA ALA A 134 0.21 0.14 -12.25
C ALA A 134 0.61 0.26 -13.71
N GLU A 135 1.49 1.22 -14.02
CA GLU A 135 1.98 1.43 -15.39
C GLU A 135 2.78 0.24 -15.90
N LYS A 136 3.67 -0.33 -15.07
CA LYS A 136 4.47 -1.50 -15.43
C LYS A 136 3.57 -2.72 -15.70
N LEU A 137 2.57 -2.96 -14.86
CA LEU A 137 1.62 -4.05 -15.04
C LEU A 137 0.82 -3.87 -16.33
N LYS A 138 0.38 -2.66 -16.62
CA LYS A 138 -0.34 -2.32 -17.85
C LYS A 138 0.52 -2.61 -19.08
N ASN A 139 1.82 -2.42 -18.98
CA ASN A 139 2.77 -2.69 -20.06
C ASN A 139 3.18 -4.16 -20.16
N GLY A 140 2.57 -5.05 -19.37
CA GLY A 140 2.80 -6.47 -19.42
C GLY A 140 3.96 -6.98 -18.57
N GLU A 141 4.53 -6.14 -17.72
CA GLU A 141 5.63 -6.56 -16.84
C GLU A 141 5.08 -7.34 -15.65
N THR A 142 5.91 -8.27 -15.14
CA THR A 142 5.65 -8.97 -13.88
C THR A 142 6.53 -8.32 -12.81
N LEU A 143 5.95 -7.97 -11.66
CA LEU A 143 6.68 -7.27 -10.62
C LEU A 143 7.04 -8.22 -9.47
N THR A 144 8.34 -8.36 -9.22
CA THR A 144 8.86 -9.08 -8.04
C THR A 144 8.87 -8.12 -6.85
N PHE A 145 9.11 -8.66 -5.64
CA PHE A 145 9.32 -7.83 -4.46
C PHE A 145 10.45 -6.82 -4.69
N ASN A 146 11.56 -7.27 -5.30
CA ASN A 146 12.69 -6.38 -5.58
C ASN A 146 12.32 -5.26 -6.54
N ASP A 147 11.47 -5.52 -7.52
CA ASP A 147 10.98 -4.48 -8.43
C ASP A 147 10.16 -3.43 -7.68
N LEU A 148 9.29 -3.88 -6.79
CA LEU A 148 8.49 -2.97 -5.95
C LEU A 148 9.39 -2.17 -5.02
N GLN A 149 10.37 -2.82 -4.39
CA GLN A 149 11.30 -2.14 -3.50
C GLN A 149 12.11 -1.07 -4.22
N GLN A 150 12.50 -1.33 -5.48
CA GLN A 150 13.22 -0.33 -6.26
C GLN A 150 12.38 0.94 -6.47
N LEU A 151 11.08 0.80 -6.64
CA LEU A 151 10.20 1.96 -6.77
C LEU A 151 10.18 2.81 -5.49
N ALA A 152 10.23 2.16 -4.32
CA ALA A 152 10.34 2.87 -3.05
C ALA A 152 11.73 3.49 -2.89
N ASP A 153 12.78 2.76 -3.25
CA ASP A 153 14.17 3.28 -3.19
C ASP A 153 14.34 4.55 -3.99
N ASN A 154 13.63 4.67 -5.10
CA ASN A 154 13.69 5.85 -5.96
C ASN A 154 13.17 7.12 -5.27
N THR A 155 12.38 7.00 -4.21
CA THR A 155 11.90 8.15 -3.44
C THR A 155 13.00 8.79 -2.59
N LYS A 156 14.11 8.10 -2.39
CA LYS A 156 15.23 8.57 -1.58
C LYS A 156 15.74 9.94 -2.01
N ASP A 157 15.88 10.13 -3.30
CA ASP A 157 16.46 11.35 -3.87
C ASP A 157 15.42 12.43 -4.18
N MET A 158 14.15 12.16 -3.93
CA MET A 158 13.07 13.13 -4.10
C MET A 158 12.99 14.06 -2.90
N VAL A 159 12.51 15.29 -3.15
CA VAL A 159 12.16 16.25 -2.10
C VAL A 159 10.67 16.15 -1.82
N ALA A 160 10.31 15.98 -0.54
CA ALA A 160 8.92 15.89 -0.16
C ALA A 160 8.23 17.26 -0.29
N THR A 161 7.02 17.24 -0.91
CA THR A 161 6.18 18.42 -1.06
C THR A 161 4.79 18.22 -0.45
N LYS A 162 4.55 17.06 0.15
CA LYS A 162 3.27 16.69 0.76
C LYS A 162 3.48 16.16 2.17
N GLY A 163 2.45 16.28 3.00
CA GLY A 163 2.43 15.76 4.34
C GLY A 163 3.48 16.38 5.26
N ARG A 164 3.78 15.68 6.36
CA ARG A 164 4.73 16.16 7.35
C ARG A 164 6.15 16.25 6.81
N ALA A 165 6.53 15.35 5.91
CA ALA A 165 7.86 15.37 5.32
C ALA A 165 8.16 16.67 4.55
N ALA A 166 7.13 17.36 4.04
CA ALA A 166 7.30 18.62 3.35
C ALA A 166 7.93 19.71 4.22
N TYR A 167 7.74 19.63 5.54
CA TYR A 167 8.35 20.60 6.46
C TYR A 167 9.87 20.51 6.50
N PHE A 168 10.43 19.39 6.08
CA PHE A 168 11.88 19.19 6.06
C PHE A 168 12.55 19.71 4.78
N GLY A 169 11.77 20.00 3.72
CA GLY A 169 12.30 20.51 2.47
C GLY A 169 13.42 19.61 1.92
N GLU A 170 14.56 20.20 1.58
CA GLU A 170 15.73 19.47 1.05
C GLU A 170 16.25 18.41 2.03
N GLU A 171 16.03 18.58 3.32
CA GLU A 171 16.47 17.61 4.34
C GLU A 171 15.67 16.32 4.28
N SER A 172 14.57 16.27 3.50
CA SER A 172 13.82 15.04 3.28
C SER A 172 14.54 14.07 2.36
N LYS A 173 15.54 14.53 1.60
CA LYS A 173 16.36 13.66 0.74
C LYS A 173 17.22 12.70 1.57
N GLY A 174 17.51 11.56 0.98
CA GLY A 174 18.38 10.55 1.57
C GLY A 174 17.63 9.46 2.33
N TYR A 175 16.33 9.60 2.48
CA TYR A 175 15.47 8.63 3.16
C TYR A 175 14.34 8.20 2.24
N ILE A 176 14.03 6.89 2.24
CA ILE A 176 12.84 6.37 1.55
C ILE A 176 11.62 6.95 2.25
N ASP A 177 10.62 7.38 1.47
CA ASP A 177 9.36 7.82 2.07
C ASP A 177 8.69 6.66 2.81
N PRO A 178 8.27 6.81 4.08
CA PRO A 178 7.66 5.71 4.83
C PRO A 178 6.38 5.19 4.19
N GLY A 179 5.55 6.06 3.60
CA GLY A 179 4.36 5.63 2.85
C GLY A 179 4.71 4.83 1.61
N ALA A 180 5.77 5.22 0.90
CA ALA A 180 6.27 4.45 -0.24
C ALA A 180 6.73 3.07 0.19
N GLN A 181 7.43 2.96 1.31
CA GLN A 181 7.90 1.68 1.82
C GLN A 181 6.73 0.78 2.24
N SER A 182 5.74 1.33 2.95
CA SER A 182 4.56 0.54 3.33
C SER A 182 3.76 0.09 2.10
N MET A 183 3.71 0.91 1.05
CA MET A 183 3.03 0.54 -0.19
C MET A 183 3.68 -0.69 -0.84
N VAL A 184 5.00 -0.85 -0.74
CA VAL A 184 5.70 -2.05 -1.23
C VAL A 184 5.13 -3.31 -0.59
N TYR A 185 4.97 -3.31 0.72
CA TYR A 185 4.45 -4.47 1.44
C TYR A 185 3.01 -4.78 1.06
N ILE A 186 2.19 -3.75 0.92
CA ILE A 186 0.79 -3.92 0.53
C ILE A 186 0.68 -4.47 -0.89
N LEU A 187 1.42 -3.90 -1.84
CA LEU A 187 1.41 -4.38 -3.23
C LEU A 187 1.94 -5.81 -3.33
N ASN A 188 2.97 -6.14 -2.57
CA ASN A 188 3.49 -7.51 -2.55
C ASN A 188 2.43 -8.50 -2.05
N ALA A 189 1.62 -8.12 -1.07
CA ALA A 189 0.51 -8.96 -0.60
C ALA A 189 -0.55 -9.13 -1.70
N LEU A 190 -0.85 -8.07 -2.46
CA LEU A 190 -1.90 -8.12 -3.49
C LEU A 190 -1.46 -8.87 -4.74
N ILE A 191 -0.25 -8.67 -5.21
CA ILE A 191 0.19 -9.15 -6.52
C ILE A 191 1.49 -9.97 -6.51
N GLY A 192 2.18 -10.09 -5.39
CA GLY A 192 3.42 -10.85 -5.30
C GLY A 192 3.19 -12.35 -5.35
N ASP A 193 4.16 -13.09 -5.88
CA ASP A 193 4.07 -14.54 -5.95
C ASP A 193 4.58 -15.22 -4.67
N GLU A 194 5.38 -14.51 -3.88
CA GLU A 194 6.02 -15.06 -2.70
C GLU A 194 5.87 -14.12 -1.52
N ASP A 195 5.99 -14.68 -0.33
CA ASP A 195 6.03 -13.92 0.91
C ASP A 195 7.48 -13.53 1.21
N ASN A 196 7.96 -12.49 0.56
CA ASN A 196 9.34 -12.02 0.68
C ASN A 196 9.51 -10.86 1.66
N ALA A 197 8.43 -10.37 2.20
CA ALA A 197 8.45 -9.18 3.04
C ALA A 197 8.92 -9.41 4.50
#